data_c7709bdfa24e201c3300f2e2abdfd2a3
#
_entry.id   c7709bdfa24e201c3300f2e2abdfd2a3
#
_cell.length_a   1.000
_cell.length_b   1.000
_cell.length_c   1.000
_cell.angle_alpha   90.00
_cell.angle_beta   90.00
_cell.angle_gamma   90.00
#
_symmetry.space_group_name_H-M   'P 1'
#
loop_
_entity.id
_entity.type
_entity.pdbx_description
1 polymer ?
#
loop_
_entity_poly.entity_id
_entity_poly.type
_entity_poly.pdbx_seq_one_letter_code
_entity_poly.pdbx_strand_id
1 'polypeptide(L)'
;MNLRTAPHPDDLNATRAWFDTLATHCRAIDYEGARAIFADDLIAFGTFTDFMHGQRLTEDKQWRNVWGTIRNFTVKTDTVEAIVSADRLTAIGMGVWTSDGFHPNGDKFDRGGRATVGLGRKKIGDPFVATHTHLSLNRGTPERSYGKFTR
;
A
#
# COMPACT_ATOMS: atom_id res chain seq x y z
N MET A 1 22.77 21.13 -3.52
CA MET A 1 21.90 21.18 -4.71
C MET A 1 20.54 20.60 -4.38
N ASN A 2 19.46 21.33 -4.60
CA ASN A 2 18.09 20.84 -4.37
C ASN A 2 17.55 20.27 -5.68
N LEU A 3 17.19 19.00 -5.67
CA LEU A 3 16.67 18.29 -6.85
C LEU A 3 15.15 18.04 -6.79
N ARG A 4 14.57 18.17 -5.59
CA ARG A 4 13.15 17.90 -5.38
C ARG A 4 12.35 19.20 -5.42
N THR A 5 11.30 19.22 -6.22
CA THR A 5 10.28 20.28 -6.20
C THR A 5 9.06 19.78 -5.43
N ALA A 6 8.34 20.71 -4.80
CA ALA A 6 7.07 20.38 -4.17
C ALA A 6 6.08 19.85 -5.23
N PRO A 7 5.32 18.78 -4.95
CA PRO A 7 4.32 18.29 -5.88
C PRO A 7 3.18 19.30 -6.03
N HIS A 8 2.52 19.27 -7.19
CA HIS A 8 1.25 19.98 -7.35
C HIS A 8 0.25 19.46 -6.31
N PRO A 9 -0.55 20.34 -5.66
CA PRO A 9 -1.51 19.91 -4.63
C PRO A 9 -2.45 18.79 -5.09
N ASP A 10 -2.92 18.83 -6.33
CA ASP A 10 -3.80 17.79 -6.88
C ASP A 10 -3.10 16.43 -6.99
N ASP A 11 -1.80 16.40 -7.28
CA ASP A 11 -1.04 15.17 -7.39
C ASP A 11 -0.74 14.57 -6.01
N LEU A 12 -0.49 15.41 -5.01
CA LEU A 12 -0.37 14.97 -3.62
C LEU A 12 -1.71 14.39 -3.14
N ASN A 13 -2.82 15.06 -3.44
CA ASN A 13 -4.16 14.56 -3.10
C ASN A 13 -4.48 13.25 -3.82
N ALA A 14 -4.10 13.10 -5.09
CA ALA A 14 -4.27 11.84 -5.83
C ALA A 14 -3.42 10.71 -5.22
N THR A 15 -2.21 11.00 -4.74
CA THR A 15 -1.36 10.04 -4.03
C THR A 15 -2.01 9.62 -2.70
N ARG A 16 -2.51 10.56 -1.93
CA ARG A 16 -3.24 10.30 -0.68
C ARG A 16 -4.49 9.46 -0.93
N ALA A 17 -5.24 9.78 -1.98
CA ALA A 17 -6.44 9.03 -2.36
C ALA A 17 -6.11 7.57 -2.70
N TRP A 18 -4.97 7.30 -3.35
CA TRP A 18 -4.53 5.93 -3.61
C TRP A 18 -4.34 5.16 -2.30
N PHE A 19 -3.65 5.75 -1.32
CA PHE A 19 -3.43 5.11 -0.02
C PHE A 19 -4.73 4.88 0.75
N ASP A 20 -5.66 5.82 0.74
CA ASP A 20 -6.97 5.67 1.37
C ASP A 20 -7.80 4.56 0.72
N THR A 21 -7.75 4.47 -0.60
CA THR A 21 -8.44 3.43 -1.37
C THR A 21 -7.83 2.05 -1.06
N LEU A 22 -6.51 1.93 -1.02
CA LEU A 22 -5.83 0.70 -0.59
C LEU A 22 -6.30 0.28 0.81
N ALA A 23 -6.30 1.20 1.77
CA ALA A 23 -6.72 0.92 3.14
C ALA A 23 -8.18 0.47 3.21
N THR A 24 -9.05 1.05 2.42
CA THR A 24 -10.46 0.66 2.34
C THR A 24 -10.64 -0.76 1.83
N HIS A 25 -9.97 -1.12 0.73
CA HIS A 25 -10.02 -2.48 0.19
C HIS A 25 -9.40 -3.51 1.16
N CYS A 26 -8.28 -3.15 1.79
CA CYS A 26 -7.62 -4.02 2.77
C CYS A 26 -8.54 -4.33 3.96
N ARG A 27 -9.16 -3.32 4.55
CA ARG A 27 -10.11 -3.50 5.66
C ARG A 27 -11.35 -4.32 5.26
N ALA A 28 -11.81 -4.15 4.04
CA ALA A 28 -12.95 -4.89 3.50
C ALA A 28 -12.58 -6.30 2.99
N ILE A 29 -11.30 -6.64 2.92
CA ILE A 29 -10.78 -7.86 2.29
C ILE A 29 -11.30 -7.97 0.84
N ASP A 30 -11.33 -6.83 0.15
CA ASP A 30 -11.88 -6.68 -1.20
C ASP A 30 -10.78 -6.82 -2.25
N TYR A 31 -10.40 -8.04 -2.56
CA TYR A 31 -9.37 -8.32 -3.57
C TYR A 31 -9.78 -7.87 -4.97
N GLU A 32 -11.04 -8.08 -5.32
CA GLU A 32 -11.57 -7.74 -6.65
C GLU A 32 -11.53 -6.23 -6.89
N GLY A 33 -12.07 -5.45 -5.96
CA GLY A 33 -12.03 -3.99 -6.04
C GLY A 33 -10.61 -3.43 -6.03
N ALA A 34 -9.71 -4.05 -5.26
CA ALA A 34 -8.32 -3.62 -5.17
C ALA A 34 -7.57 -3.75 -6.50
N ARG A 35 -7.92 -4.71 -7.35
CA ARG A 35 -7.25 -4.89 -8.65
C ARG A 35 -7.26 -3.61 -9.50
N ALA A 36 -8.27 -2.77 -9.37
CA ALA A 36 -8.39 -1.53 -10.13
C ALA A 36 -7.31 -0.48 -9.80
N ILE A 37 -6.70 -0.55 -8.63
CA ILE A 37 -5.66 0.40 -8.20
C ILE A 37 -4.23 -0.12 -8.33
N PHE A 38 -4.03 -1.30 -8.92
CA PHE A 38 -2.72 -1.90 -9.19
C PHE A 38 -2.59 -2.24 -10.67
N ALA A 39 -1.45 -1.96 -11.26
CA ALA A 39 -1.17 -2.36 -12.64
C ALA A 39 -1.07 -3.90 -12.76
N ASP A 40 -1.47 -4.44 -13.91
CA ASP A 40 -1.41 -5.87 -14.16
C ASP A 40 0.03 -6.41 -14.07
N ASP A 41 1.00 -5.60 -14.49
CA ASP A 41 2.43 -5.91 -14.56
C ASP A 41 3.26 -5.31 -13.41
N LEU A 42 2.63 -4.92 -12.29
CA LEU A 42 3.38 -4.34 -11.18
C LEU A 42 4.48 -5.27 -10.68
N ILE A 43 5.51 -4.69 -10.06
CA ILE A 43 6.54 -5.40 -9.31
C ILE A 43 6.41 -5.01 -7.85
N ALA A 44 6.30 -5.96 -6.96
CA ALA A 44 6.04 -5.69 -5.55
C ALA A 44 6.99 -6.43 -4.62
N PHE A 45 7.26 -5.82 -3.46
CA PHE A 45 7.73 -6.49 -2.25
C PHE A 45 6.59 -6.50 -1.24
N GLY A 46 6.37 -7.62 -0.59
CA GLY A 46 5.46 -7.71 0.55
C GLY A 46 6.19 -7.58 1.89
N THR A 47 5.46 -7.70 2.98
CA THR A 47 6.03 -7.60 4.33
C THR A 47 6.94 -8.79 4.69
N PHE A 48 6.85 -9.90 3.96
CA PHE A 48 7.64 -11.12 4.16
C PHE A 48 7.95 -11.86 2.85
N THR A 49 7.80 -11.22 1.70
CA THR A 49 8.06 -11.79 0.37
C THR A 49 9.11 -10.99 -0.37
N ASP A 50 9.90 -11.68 -1.18
CA ASP A 50 10.79 -11.07 -2.16
C ASP A 50 9.99 -10.56 -3.38
N PHE A 51 10.59 -10.48 -4.53
CA PHE A 51 9.94 -10.01 -5.74
C PHE A 51 8.66 -10.79 -6.08
N MET A 52 7.59 -10.05 -6.30
CA MET A 52 6.36 -10.56 -6.88
C MET A 52 6.11 -9.82 -8.20
N HIS A 53 6.21 -10.54 -9.31
CA HIS A 53 5.98 -10.00 -10.65
C HIS A 53 4.53 -10.22 -11.06
N GLY A 54 3.81 -9.12 -11.27
CA GLY A 54 2.42 -9.10 -11.68
C GLY A 54 1.41 -9.03 -10.53
N GLN A 55 0.28 -8.45 -10.84
CA GLN A 55 -0.82 -8.24 -9.89
C GLN A 55 -1.32 -9.56 -9.30
N ARG A 56 -1.50 -10.59 -10.13
CA ARG A 56 -2.04 -11.87 -9.70
C ARG A 56 -1.15 -12.55 -8.66
N LEU A 57 0.17 -12.57 -8.90
CA LEU A 57 1.11 -13.15 -7.94
C LEU A 57 1.13 -12.34 -6.63
N THR A 58 1.04 -11.02 -6.72
CA THR A 58 0.96 -10.13 -5.55
C THR A 58 -0.31 -10.39 -4.73
N GLU A 59 -1.46 -10.55 -5.39
CA GLU A 59 -2.70 -10.95 -4.72
C GLU A 59 -2.53 -12.29 -3.99
N ASP A 60 -2.02 -13.31 -4.69
CA ASP A 60 -1.91 -14.66 -4.12
C ASP A 60 -0.91 -14.75 -2.98
N LYS A 61 0.23 -14.07 -3.09
CA LYS A 61 1.33 -14.19 -2.12
C LYS A 61 1.25 -13.17 -0.97
N GLN A 62 0.66 -11.99 -1.20
CA GLN A 62 0.62 -10.92 -0.23
C GLN A 62 -0.80 -10.65 0.27
N TRP A 63 -1.72 -10.24 -0.60
CA TRP A 63 -3.03 -9.78 -0.13
C TRP A 63 -3.81 -10.90 0.56
N ARG A 64 -3.90 -12.08 -0.07
CA ARG A 64 -4.65 -13.22 0.48
C ARG A 64 -4.01 -13.81 1.74
N ASN A 65 -2.72 -13.64 1.92
CA ASN A 65 -2.01 -14.11 3.11
C ASN A 65 -2.00 -13.12 4.27
N VAL A 66 -2.37 -11.86 4.03
CA VAL A 66 -2.26 -10.80 5.04
C VAL A 66 -3.61 -10.20 5.42
N TRP A 67 -4.39 -9.73 4.43
CA TRP A 67 -5.56 -8.88 4.72
C TRP A 67 -6.58 -9.56 5.63
N GLY A 68 -6.83 -10.85 5.45
CA GLY A 68 -7.76 -11.63 6.29
C GLY A 68 -7.20 -11.99 7.67
N THR A 69 -5.95 -11.61 7.99
CA THR A 69 -5.30 -11.92 9.26
C THR A 69 -5.11 -10.72 10.18
N ILE A 70 -5.40 -9.51 9.67
CA ILE A 70 -5.21 -8.24 10.36
C ILE A 70 -6.52 -7.45 10.44
N ARG A 71 -6.55 -6.44 11.31
CA ARG A 71 -7.66 -5.47 11.35
C ARG A 71 -7.15 -4.04 11.34
N ASN A 72 -8.07 -3.13 11.04
CA ASN A 72 -7.87 -1.69 11.17
C ASN A 72 -6.67 -1.13 10.40
N PHE A 73 -6.33 -1.75 9.25
CA PHE A 73 -5.28 -1.22 8.39
C PHE A 73 -5.61 0.22 8.00
N THR A 74 -4.73 1.14 8.34
CA THR A 74 -4.93 2.58 8.14
C THR A 74 -3.62 3.23 7.74
N VAL A 75 -3.66 4.11 6.77
CA VAL A 75 -2.52 4.97 6.40
C VAL A 75 -2.74 6.35 7.00
N LYS A 76 -1.70 6.94 7.56
CA LYS A 76 -1.72 8.33 8.05
C LYS A 76 -1.64 9.28 6.86
N THR A 77 -2.74 9.43 6.14
CA THR A 77 -2.78 10.09 4.82
C THR A 77 -2.43 11.56 4.84
N ASP A 78 -2.68 12.27 5.94
CA ASP A 78 -2.25 13.66 6.15
C ASP A 78 -0.72 13.83 6.19
N THR A 79 0.02 12.75 6.49
CA THR A 79 1.49 12.72 6.52
C THR A 79 2.13 12.13 5.26
N VAL A 80 1.33 11.67 4.30
CA VAL A 80 1.83 11.12 3.03
C VAL A 80 2.60 12.18 2.26
N GLU A 81 3.77 11.79 1.78
CA GLU A 81 4.59 12.58 0.88
C GLU A 81 4.66 11.97 -0.51
N ALA A 82 4.93 12.81 -1.50
CA ALA A 82 5.06 12.39 -2.88
C ALA A 82 6.22 13.10 -3.58
N ILE A 83 6.89 12.38 -4.47
CA ILE A 83 7.80 12.92 -5.47
C ILE A 83 7.13 12.64 -6.82
N VAL A 84 6.89 13.69 -7.60
CA VAL A 84 6.12 13.60 -8.84
C VAL A 84 7.00 13.99 -10.01
N SER A 85 6.90 13.27 -11.12
CA SER A 85 7.63 13.56 -12.36
C SER A 85 7.21 14.91 -12.96
N ALA A 86 8.08 15.50 -13.79
CA ALA A 86 7.80 16.80 -14.41
C ALA A 86 6.56 16.80 -15.30
N ASP A 87 6.27 15.67 -15.97
CA ASP A 87 5.07 15.48 -16.78
C ASP A 87 3.83 15.14 -15.94
N ARG A 88 3.99 14.99 -14.63
CA ARG A 88 2.94 14.66 -13.67
C ARG A 88 2.25 13.31 -13.91
N LEU A 89 2.87 12.39 -14.64
CA LEU A 89 2.29 11.09 -14.98
C LEU A 89 2.79 9.95 -14.08
N THR A 90 3.90 10.15 -13.37
CA THR A 90 4.41 9.18 -12.40
C THR A 90 4.71 9.83 -11.06
N ALA A 91 4.62 9.04 -10.00
CA ALA A 91 4.92 9.49 -8.66
C ALA A 91 5.57 8.38 -7.83
N ILE A 92 6.34 8.80 -6.83
CA ILE A 92 6.72 7.96 -5.70
C ILE A 92 5.94 8.47 -4.50
N GLY A 93 5.04 7.65 -3.99
CA GLY A 93 4.28 7.92 -2.78
C GLY A 93 4.93 7.25 -1.56
N MET A 94 4.96 7.96 -0.45
CA MET A 94 5.54 7.46 0.81
C MET A 94 4.55 7.69 1.93
N GLY A 95 4.30 6.63 2.72
CA GLY A 95 3.35 6.70 3.82
C GLY A 95 3.73 5.84 5.01
N VAL A 96 3.18 6.18 6.14
CA VAL A 96 3.25 5.41 7.38
C VAL A 96 1.87 4.78 7.62
N TRP A 97 1.86 3.51 7.95
CA TRP A 97 0.63 2.77 8.16
C TRP A 97 0.63 2.02 9.50
N THR A 98 -0.56 1.74 9.98
CA THR A 98 -0.81 0.96 11.20
C THR A 98 -1.85 -0.10 10.95
N SER A 99 -1.84 -1.16 11.72
CA SER A 99 -2.91 -2.16 11.79
C SER A 99 -2.84 -2.90 13.11
N ASP A 100 -3.85 -3.70 13.40
CA ASP A 100 -3.83 -4.68 14.48
C ASP A 100 -3.41 -6.03 13.92
N GLY A 101 -2.38 -6.63 14.51
CA GLY A 101 -1.98 -8.02 14.29
C GLY A 101 -2.43 -8.91 15.44
N PHE A 102 -2.38 -10.23 15.25
CA PHE A 102 -2.83 -11.21 16.23
C PHE A 102 -1.85 -12.36 16.34
N HIS A 103 -1.44 -12.68 17.55
CA HIS A 103 -0.66 -13.86 17.88
C HIS A 103 -1.48 -15.14 17.65
N PRO A 104 -0.84 -16.33 17.59
CA PRO A 104 -1.58 -17.60 17.44
C PRO A 104 -2.61 -17.87 18.54
N ASN A 105 -2.39 -17.33 19.76
CA ASN A 105 -3.33 -17.42 20.88
C ASN A 105 -4.48 -16.40 20.82
N GLY A 106 -4.49 -15.51 19.81
CA GLY A 106 -5.50 -14.47 19.65
C GLY A 106 -5.18 -13.12 20.28
N ASP A 107 -4.08 -13.01 21.02
CA ASP A 107 -3.66 -11.73 21.61
C ASP A 107 -3.28 -10.72 20.52
N LYS A 108 -3.75 -9.50 20.67
CA LYS A 108 -3.49 -8.41 19.73
C LYS A 108 -2.10 -7.82 19.94
N PHE A 109 -1.45 -7.42 18.83
CA PHE A 109 -0.26 -6.59 18.86
C PHE A 109 -0.36 -5.44 17.83
N ASP A 110 0.33 -4.34 18.11
CA ASP A 110 0.45 -3.24 17.16
C ASP A 110 1.28 -3.67 15.97
N ARG A 111 0.70 -3.59 14.77
CA ARG A 111 1.34 -3.97 13.51
C ARG A 111 1.34 -2.79 12.58
N GLY A 112 2.49 -2.17 12.45
CA GLY A 112 2.65 -0.99 11.61
C GLY A 112 3.96 -1.02 10.82
N GLY A 113 4.10 -0.03 9.95
CA GLY A 113 5.27 0.05 9.10
C GLY A 113 5.28 1.25 8.17
N ARG A 114 6.09 1.14 7.14
CA ARG A 114 6.30 2.16 6.11
C ARG A 114 5.97 1.58 4.75
N ALA A 115 5.49 2.42 3.87
CA ALA A 115 5.23 2.07 2.48
C ALA A 115 5.91 3.06 1.54
N THR A 116 6.51 2.54 0.49
CA THR A 116 6.94 3.30 -0.68
C THR A 116 6.27 2.67 -1.89
N VAL A 117 5.59 3.48 -2.69
CA VAL A 117 4.84 3.02 -3.85
C VAL A 117 5.24 3.80 -5.10
N GLY A 118 5.45 3.09 -6.19
CA GLY A 118 5.53 3.67 -7.54
C GLY A 118 4.13 3.77 -8.11
N LEU A 119 3.77 4.92 -8.60
CA LEU A 119 2.45 5.24 -9.14
C LEU A 119 2.56 5.73 -10.58
N GLY A 120 1.57 5.40 -11.40
CA GLY A 120 1.46 5.88 -12.77
C GLY A 120 0.03 6.16 -13.17
N ARG A 121 -0.14 7.00 -14.18
CA ARG A 121 -1.43 7.30 -14.82
C ARG A 121 -1.22 7.71 -16.28
N LYS A 122 -2.27 7.58 -17.08
CA LYS A 122 -2.18 7.89 -18.52
C LYS A 122 -2.25 9.40 -18.81
N LYS A 123 -2.99 10.15 -18.01
CA LYS A 123 -3.13 11.61 -18.14
C LYS A 123 -3.31 12.28 -16.79
N ILE A 124 -2.96 13.57 -16.72
CA ILE A 124 -3.18 14.41 -15.54
C ILE A 124 -4.69 14.42 -15.20
N GLY A 125 -5.01 14.24 -13.93
CA GLY A 125 -6.38 14.17 -13.42
C GLY A 125 -6.94 12.76 -13.30
N ASP A 126 -6.37 11.77 -13.99
CA ASP A 126 -6.72 10.38 -13.74
C ASP A 126 -6.24 9.92 -12.34
N PRO A 127 -6.93 8.98 -11.70
CA PRO A 127 -6.41 8.32 -10.51
C PRO A 127 -5.08 7.64 -10.78
N PHE A 128 -4.20 7.63 -9.79
CA PHE A 128 -2.97 6.85 -9.86
C PHE A 128 -3.25 5.35 -9.71
N VAL A 129 -2.43 4.56 -10.39
CA VAL A 129 -2.40 3.08 -10.30
C VAL A 129 -0.99 2.68 -9.88
N ALA A 130 -0.87 1.75 -8.94
CA ALA A 130 0.43 1.31 -8.46
C ALA A 130 1.16 0.44 -9.51
N THR A 131 2.39 0.81 -9.81
CA THR A 131 3.33 0.04 -10.64
C THR A 131 4.38 -0.68 -9.79
N HIS A 132 4.55 -0.23 -8.56
CA HIS A 132 5.41 -0.85 -7.55
C HIS A 132 4.84 -0.61 -6.17
N THR A 133 4.97 -1.61 -5.30
CA THR A 133 4.69 -1.44 -3.87
C THR A 133 5.76 -2.12 -3.02
N HIS A 134 6.12 -1.48 -1.93
CA HIS A 134 6.99 -2.01 -0.91
C HIS A 134 6.46 -1.59 0.46
N LEU A 135 5.96 -2.55 1.21
CA LEU A 135 5.51 -2.35 2.59
C LEU A 135 6.47 -3.08 3.53
N SER A 136 7.02 -2.36 4.48
CA SER A 136 7.91 -2.91 5.50
C SER A 136 7.30 -2.79 6.89
N LEU A 137 7.54 -3.80 7.73
CA LEU A 137 7.14 -3.77 9.14
C LEU A 137 8.13 -2.93 9.95
N ASN A 138 7.63 -2.29 11.01
CA ASN A 138 8.49 -1.68 12.01
C ASN A 138 9.34 -2.76 12.70
N ARG A 139 10.57 -2.38 13.07
CA ARG A 139 11.50 -3.30 13.75
C ARG A 139 10.85 -3.89 15.01
N GLY A 140 10.99 -5.20 15.19
CA GLY A 140 10.42 -5.93 16.31
C GLY A 140 8.97 -6.34 16.16
N THR A 141 8.30 -5.93 15.10
CA THR A 141 6.94 -6.39 14.79
C THR A 141 6.97 -7.85 14.36
N PRO A 142 6.11 -8.74 14.88
CA PRO A 142 5.99 -10.10 14.39
C PRO A 142 5.70 -10.11 12.88
N GLU A 143 6.42 -10.95 12.15
CA GLU A 143 6.31 -11.04 10.69
C GLU A 143 4.91 -11.44 10.24
N ARG A 144 4.27 -12.36 10.97
CA ARG A 144 2.96 -12.91 10.66
C ARG A 144 1.90 -12.52 11.68
N SER A 145 0.69 -12.35 11.19
CA SER A 145 -0.52 -12.23 11.98
C SER A 145 -1.41 -13.46 11.75
N TYR A 146 -2.08 -13.92 12.80
CA TYR A 146 -2.87 -15.15 12.81
C TYR A 146 -4.37 -14.90 13.05
N GLY A 147 -4.85 -13.71 12.78
CA GLY A 147 -6.27 -13.44 12.78
C GLY A 147 -7.01 -14.27 11.71
N LYS A 148 -8.29 -14.52 11.94
CA LYS A 148 -9.17 -15.23 10.99
C LYS A 148 -10.38 -14.35 10.73
N PHE A 149 -10.24 -13.43 9.78
CA PHE A 149 -11.31 -12.53 9.41
C PHE A 149 -11.72 -12.81 7.96
N THR A 150 -13.01 -12.85 7.75
CA THR A 150 -13.63 -12.93 6.42
C THR A 150 -14.70 -11.86 6.34
N ARG A 151 -15.12 -11.50 5.13
CA ARG A 151 -16.30 -10.64 4.93
C ARG A 151 -17.56 -11.28 5.53
#